data_0d019b09e2dbaf03563a5ed99d8bea4f
#
_entry.id   0d019b09e2dbaf03563a5ed99d8bea4f
#
_cell.length_a   1.000
_cell.length_b   1.000
_cell.length_c   1.000
_cell.angle_alpha   90.00
_cell.angle_beta   90.00
_cell.angle_gamma   90.00
#
_symmetry.space_group_name_H-M   'P 1'
#
loop_
_entity.id
_entity.type
_entity.pdbx_description
1 polymer ?
#
loop_
_entity_poly.entity_id
_entity_poly.type
_entity_poly.pdbx_seq_one_letter_code
_entity_poly.pdbx_strand_id
1 'polypeptide(L)'
;MEPITIGSKGTASVQVDETNLAVAVGSGSLPVFATPMMAALMEEAACNAVAPFLSEGETTVGIKLDISHDAATPVGLTVTATAEI
;
A
#
# COMPACT_ATOMS: atom_id res chain seq x y z
N MET A 1 17.20 -4.83 -15.81
CA MET A 1 15.73 -4.85 -15.63
C MET A 1 15.09 -5.33 -16.92
N GLU A 2 14.16 -6.24 -16.79
CA GLU A 2 13.36 -6.68 -17.92
C GLU A 2 12.33 -5.61 -18.29
N PRO A 3 11.89 -5.54 -19.57
CA PRO A 3 10.82 -4.62 -19.94
C PRO A 3 9.56 -4.90 -19.13
N ILE A 4 9.00 -3.84 -18.55
CA ILE A 4 7.79 -3.94 -17.73
C ILE A 4 6.58 -4.03 -18.63
N THR A 5 5.75 -5.04 -18.41
CA THR A 5 4.49 -5.20 -19.16
C THR A 5 3.42 -4.29 -18.58
N ILE A 6 2.89 -3.40 -19.40
CA ILE A 6 1.76 -2.53 -19.01
C ILE A 6 0.55 -3.42 -18.69
N GLY A 7 -0.13 -3.13 -17.60
CA GLY A 7 -1.24 -3.92 -17.09
C GLY A 7 -0.84 -4.95 -16.03
N SER A 8 0.46 -5.11 -15.75
CA SER A 8 0.92 -6.00 -14.68
C SER A 8 0.38 -5.55 -13.33
N LYS A 9 -0.03 -6.51 -12.51
CA LYS A 9 -0.66 -6.25 -11.22
C LYS A 9 0.12 -6.85 -10.06
N GLY A 10 0.00 -6.21 -8.92
CA GLY A 10 0.48 -6.71 -7.65
C GLY A 10 -0.54 -6.42 -6.57
N THR A 11 -0.56 -7.24 -5.53
CA THR A 11 -1.49 -7.08 -4.42
C THR A 11 -0.75 -7.11 -3.09
N ALA A 12 -1.36 -6.52 -2.08
CA ALA A 12 -0.94 -6.61 -0.69
C ALA A 12 -2.18 -6.47 0.19
N SER A 13 -2.18 -7.15 1.33
CA SER A 13 -3.31 -7.11 2.25
C SER A 13 -2.84 -6.94 3.67
N VAL A 14 -3.65 -6.30 4.50
CA VAL A 14 -3.40 -6.16 5.93
C VAL A 14 -4.72 -6.20 6.68
N GLN A 15 -4.71 -6.83 7.86
CA GLN A 15 -5.83 -6.73 8.77
C GLN A 15 -5.72 -5.44 9.56
N VAL A 16 -6.82 -4.70 9.68
CA VAL A 16 -6.86 -3.50 10.51
C VAL A 16 -6.90 -3.94 11.98
N ASP A 17 -5.89 -3.53 12.73
CA ASP A 17 -5.76 -3.83 14.15
C ASP A 17 -5.28 -2.58 14.90
N GLU A 18 -5.02 -2.73 16.20
CA GLU A 18 -4.66 -1.61 17.07
C GLU A 18 -3.34 -0.93 16.67
N THR A 19 -2.49 -1.57 15.88
CA THR A 19 -1.17 -1.04 15.53
C THR A 19 -1.20 -0.11 14.32
N ASN A 20 -2.23 -0.18 13.48
CA ASN A 20 -2.30 0.58 12.22
C ASN A 20 -3.46 1.58 12.16
N LEU A 21 -4.01 1.95 13.30
CA LEU A 21 -5.05 2.97 13.40
C LEU A 21 -4.46 4.38 13.38
N ALA A 22 -5.23 5.34 12.88
CA ALA A 22 -4.84 6.75 12.87
C ALA A 22 -4.39 7.23 14.26
N VAL A 23 -5.15 6.88 15.30
CA VAL A 23 -4.82 7.24 16.67
C VAL A 23 -3.50 6.61 17.15
N ALA A 24 -3.16 5.43 16.66
CA ALA A 24 -1.93 4.73 17.06
C ALA A 24 -0.69 5.29 16.38
N VAL A 25 -0.80 5.69 15.12
CA VAL A 25 0.36 6.17 14.33
C VAL A 25 0.49 7.69 14.30
N GLY A 26 -0.41 8.40 15.00
CA GLY A 26 -0.34 9.86 15.10
C GLY A 26 -0.85 10.61 13.87
N SER A 27 -1.62 9.98 13.00
CA SER A 27 -2.16 10.62 11.80
C SER A 27 -3.58 11.14 11.96
N GLY A 28 -4.15 11.05 13.15
CA GLY A 28 -5.50 11.52 13.46
C GLY A 28 -5.93 11.02 14.84
N SER A 29 -7.18 11.27 15.20
CA SER A 29 -7.71 10.97 16.52
C SER A 29 -8.71 9.82 16.55
N LEU A 30 -9.01 9.22 15.40
CA LEU A 30 -10.04 8.18 15.30
C LEU A 30 -9.43 6.78 15.26
N PRO A 31 -10.17 5.76 15.75
CA PRO A 31 -9.72 4.37 15.75
C PRO A 31 -10.06 3.68 14.40
N VAL A 32 -9.52 4.21 13.32
CA VAL A 32 -9.74 3.71 11.97
C VAL A 32 -8.39 3.54 11.26
N PHE A 33 -8.35 2.72 10.21
CA PHE A 33 -7.14 2.45 9.45
C PHE A 33 -6.49 3.77 9.00
N ALA A 34 -5.22 3.94 9.33
CA ALA A 34 -4.51 5.20 9.12
C ALA A 34 -4.20 5.45 7.65
N THR A 35 -4.38 6.69 7.18
CA THR A 35 -4.02 7.07 5.80
C THR A 35 -2.57 6.78 5.45
N PRO A 36 -1.56 7.06 6.30
CA PRO A 36 -0.18 6.66 5.99
C PRO A 36 0.01 5.16 5.84
N MET A 37 -0.76 4.37 6.60
CA MET A 37 -0.69 2.90 6.50
C MET A 37 -1.35 2.41 5.22
N MET A 38 -2.42 3.08 4.78
CA MET A 38 -3.03 2.80 3.48
C MET A 38 -2.04 3.10 2.35
N ALA A 39 -1.34 4.24 2.42
CA ALA A 39 -0.31 4.59 1.45
C ALA A 39 0.81 3.54 1.40
N ALA A 40 1.29 3.09 2.56
CA ALA A 40 2.31 2.06 2.64
C ALA A 40 1.84 0.74 2.02
N LEU A 41 0.57 0.36 2.24
CA LEU A 41 0.00 -0.86 1.67
C LEU A 41 -0.09 -0.76 0.14
N MET A 42 -0.47 0.41 -0.38
CA MET A 42 -0.53 0.66 -1.82
C MET A 42 0.87 0.59 -2.45
N GLU A 43 1.87 1.14 -1.77
CA GLU A 43 3.26 1.05 -2.20
C GLU A 43 3.77 -0.39 -2.20
N GLU A 44 3.41 -1.19 -1.19
CA GLU A 44 3.75 -2.60 -1.14
C GLU A 44 3.14 -3.36 -2.33
N ALA A 45 1.88 -3.11 -2.64
CA ALA A 45 1.23 -3.69 -3.82
C ALA A 45 1.95 -3.29 -5.11
N ALA A 46 2.37 -2.04 -5.23
CA ALA A 46 3.13 -1.55 -6.38
C ALA A 46 4.51 -2.21 -6.49
N CYS A 47 5.20 -2.41 -5.36
CA CYS A 47 6.45 -3.15 -5.32
C CYS A 47 6.26 -4.59 -5.80
N ASN A 48 5.19 -5.23 -5.37
CA ASN A 48 4.87 -6.59 -5.79
C ASN A 48 4.57 -6.65 -7.29
N ALA A 49 3.95 -5.61 -7.85
CA ALA A 49 3.67 -5.55 -9.28
C ALA A 49 4.94 -5.46 -10.12
N VAL A 50 5.96 -4.74 -9.65
CA VAL A 50 7.20 -4.51 -10.41
C VAL A 50 8.27 -5.56 -10.16
N ALA A 51 8.19 -6.26 -9.02
CA ALA A 51 9.24 -7.20 -8.59
C ALA A 51 9.64 -8.24 -9.65
N PRO A 52 8.71 -8.84 -10.43
CA PRO A 52 9.08 -9.83 -11.43
C PRO A 52 9.99 -9.31 -12.55
N PHE A 53 10.07 -8.00 -12.73
CA PHE A 53 10.83 -7.37 -13.81
C PHE A 53 12.20 -6.87 -13.36
N LEU A 54 12.49 -6.92 -12.06
CA LEU A 54 13.74 -6.42 -11.50
C LEU A 54 14.82 -7.49 -11.56
N SER A 55 16.04 -7.07 -11.92
CA SER A 55 17.24 -7.91 -11.84
C SER A 55 17.80 -7.86 -10.42
N GLU A 56 18.70 -8.81 -10.10
CA GLU A 56 19.37 -8.81 -8.82
C GLU A 56 20.07 -7.47 -8.57
N GLY A 57 19.90 -6.92 -7.38
CA GLY A 57 20.49 -5.64 -6.99
C GLY A 57 19.72 -4.41 -7.42
N GLU A 58 18.64 -4.58 -8.21
CA GLU A 58 17.76 -3.47 -8.61
C GLU A 58 16.60 -3.31 -7.62
N THR A 59 16.16 -2.07 -7.47
CA THR A 59 14.96 -1.75 -6.68
C THR A 59 14.29 -0.52 -7.25
N THR A 60 13.16 -0.16 -6.65
CA THR A 60 12.42 1.05 -6.98
C THR A 60 12.26 1.93 -5.75
N VAL A 61 12.08 3.22 -5.97
CA VAL A 61 11.76 4.18 -4.90
C VAL A 61 10.58 5.03 -5.33
N GLY A 62 9.74 5.40 -4.37
CA GLY A 62 8.64 6.31 -4.62
C GLY A 62 9.14 7.75 -4.69
N ILE A 63 8.59 8.52 -5.61
CA ILE A 63 8.92 9.94 -5.76
C ILE A 63 7.70 10.86 -5.68
N LYS A 64 6.50 10.30 -5.74
CA LYS A 64 5.26 11.08 -5.66
C LYS A 64 4.13 10.18 -5.20
N LEU A 65 3.29 10.71 -4.32
CA LEU A 65 2.03 10.10 -3.92
C LEU A 65 0.91 11.10 -4.19
N ASP A 66 -0.19 10.59 -4.76
CA ASP A 66 -1.42 11.35 -4.94
C ASP A 66 -2.55 10.38 -4.65
N ILE A 67 -3.16 10.49 -3.46
CA ILE A 67 -4.14 9.52 -2.98
C ILE A 67 -5.38 10.22 -2.45
N SER A 68 -6.51 9.51 -2.49
CA SER A 68 -7.69 9.87 -1.72
C SER A 68 -8.09 8.72 -0.83
N HIS A 69 -8.49 9.04 0.39
CA HIS A 69 -8.92 8.07 1.41
C HIS A 69 -10.41 8.32 1.66
N ASP A 70 -11.26 7.63 0.90
CA ASP A 70 -12.67 7.99 0.76
C ASP A 70 -13.57 7.35 1.82
N ALA A 71 -13.12 6.28 2.48
CA ALA A 71 -13.92 5.56 3.46
C ALA A 71 -13.05 5.08 4.61
N ALA A 72 -13.59 5.15 5.82
CA ALA A 72 -12.91 4.67 7.02
C ALA A 72 -13.08 3.15 7.16
N THR A 73 -12.05 2.48 7.67
CA THR A 73 -12.07 1.04 7.93
C THR A 73 -11.80 0.79 9.42
N PRO A 74 -12.71 0.18 10.15
CA PRO A 74 -12.51 -0.13 11.57
C PRO A 74 -11.68 -1.41 11.78
N VAL A 75 -11.28 -1.63 13.03
CA VAL A 75 -10.57 -2.85 13.47
C VAL A 75 -11.38 -4.09 13.09
N GLY A 76 -10.67 -5.12 12.66
CA GLY A 76 -11.23 -6.44 12.37
C GLY A 76 -11.44 -6.73 10.90
N LEU A 77 -11.45 -5.70 10.05
CA LEU A 77 -11.58 -5.88 8.61
C LEU A 77 -10.21 -6.01 7.94
N THR A 78 -10.19 -6.66 6.80
CA THR A 78 -8.99 -6.77 5.96
C THR A 78 -9.06 -5.75 4.84
N VAL A 79 -7.97 -5.00 4.65
CA VAL A 79 -7.83 -4.07 3.52
C VAL A 79 -6.89 -4.70 2.51
N THR A 80 -7.29 -4.69 1.25
CA THR A 80 -6.48 -5.21 0.14
C THR A 80 -6.21 -4.10 -0.85
N ALA A 81 -4.94 -3.91 -1.19
CA ALA A 81 -4.52 -3.00 -2.24
C ALA A 81 -4.19 -3.79 -3.50
N THR A 82 -4.61 -3.28 -4.64
CA THR A 82 -4.21 -3.81 -5.95
C THR A 82 -3.56 -2.68 -6.73
N ALA A 83 -2.34 -2.90 -7.19
CA ALA A 83 -1.61 -1.95 -8.02
C ALA A 83 -1.56 -2.47 -9.45
N GLU A 84 -1.71 -1.56 -10.39
CA GLU A 84 -1.57 -1.86 -11.81
C GLU A 84 -0.60 -0.87 -12.43
N ILE A 85 0.33 -1.42 -13.22
CA ILE A 85 1.34 -0.62 -13.93
C ILE A 85 0.77 -0.18 -15.26
#